data_8346648fdbb4fc0f21ef2133ca6bf147
#
_entry.id   8346648fdbb4fc0f21ef2133ca6bf147
#
_cell.length_a   1.000
_cell.length_b   1.000
_cell.length_c   1.000
_cell.angle_alpha   90.00
_cell.angle_beta   90.00
_cell.angle_gamma   90.00
#
_symmetry.space_group_name_H-M   'P 1'
#
loop_
_entity.id
_entity.type
_entity.pdbx_description
1 polymer ?
#
loop_
_entity_poly.entity_id
_entity_poly.type
_entity_poly.pdbx_seq_one_letter_code
_entity_poly.pdbx_strand_id
1 'polypeptide(L)'
;YPWFKCRARDLFVSLPGLTLAVDEQDEFEDVMVTAEKAIREFISGEPSSYKIYEMEDPDVLLWAVWALQQYAKETSREQCRQKYGRLLEDIMDYIRSRKHDNLFLHENGLLYANGTEKAITWMNSTVNGRPVTPRTGYIVEVNSLWYNALRFIADLVREDGNVHLADELDAQAEVTGKS
;
A
#
# COMPACT_ATOMS: atom_id res chain seq x y z
N TYR A 1 -16.15 12.33 -9.43
CA TYR A 1 -17.56 12.15 -9.82
C TYR A 1 -18.32 11.52 -8.67
N PRO A 2 -19.45 12.09 -8.19
CA PRO A 2 -20.13 11.63 -6.96
C PRO A 2 -20.55 10.16 -6.97
N TRP A 3 -20.85 9.59 -8.13
CA TRP A 3 -21.29 8.20 -8.26
C TRP A 3 -20.16 7.16 -8.19
N PHE A 4 -18.89 7.54 -8.41
CA PHE A 4 -17.77 6.61 -8.29
C PHE A 4 -17.27 6.46 -6.86
N LYS A 5 -17.65 7.38 -5.96
CA LYS A 5 -17.17 7.45 -4.58
C LYS A 5 -15.66 7.65 -4.51
N CYS A 6 -15.07 7.59 -3.33
CA CYS A 6 -13.64 7.61 -3.12
C CYS A 6 -13.14 6.17 -3.00
N ARG A 7 -12.51 5.64 -4.03
CA ARG A 7 -11.86 4.34 -4.00
C ARG A 7 -10.43 4.49 -3.53
N ALA A 8 -10.00 3.63 -2.61
CA ALA A 8 -8.69 3.73 -1.97
C ALA A 8 -7.53 3.65 -2.98
N ARG A 9 -7.60 2.74 -3.95
CA ARG A 9 -6.58 2.64 -5.02
C ARG A 9 -6.47 3.93 -5.80
N ASP A 10 -7.60 4.45 -6.29
CA ASP A 10 -7.62 5.65 -7.10
C ASP A 10 -7.10 6.87 -6.31
N LEU A 11 -7.44 6.93 -5.02
CA LEU A 11 -6.93 7.95 -4.11
C LEU A 11 -5.39 7.93 -4.07
N PHE A 12 -4.79 6.80 -3.68
CA PHE A 12 -3.34 6.74 -3.48
C PHE A 12 -2.54 6.85 -4.77
N VAL A 13 -3.06 6.32 -5.88
CA VAL A 13 -2.40 6.43 -7.20
C VAL A 13 -2.42 7.87 -7.71
N SER A 14 -3.54 8.59 -7.52
CA SER A 14 -3.68 9.95 -8.07
C SER A 14 -3.13 11.05 -7.15
N LEU A 15 -3.12 10.84 -5.83
CA LEU A 15 -2.80 11.85 -4.83
C LEU A 15 -1.46 12.56 -5.09
N PRO A 16 -0.33 11.88 -5.32
CA PRO A 16 0.94 12.56 -5.59
C PRO A 16 0.88 13.46 -6.84
N GLY A 17 0.22 12.99 -7.90
CA GLY A 17 0.10 13.75 -9.14
C GLY A 17 -0.84 14.95 -9.05
N LEU A 18 -1.85 14.89 -8.18
CA LEU A 18 -2.82 15.97 -8.00
C LEU A 18 -2.36 17.03 -6.99
N THR A 19 -1.36 16.73 -6.19
CA THR A 19 -0.87 17.61 -5.10
C THR A 19 0.62 17.88 -5.22
N LEU A 20 1.47 16.91 -4.97
CA LEU A 20 2.93 17.09 -4.92
C LEU A 20 3.50 17.60 -6.25
N ALA A 21 3.00 17.11 -7.39
CA ALA A 21 3.48 17.52 -8.71
C ALA A 21 3.11 18.97 -9.09
N VAL A 22 2.28 19.62 -8.30
CA VAL A 22 1.87 21.03 -8.47
C VAL A 22 2.24 21.88 -7.24
N ASP A 23 3.20 21.42 -6.44
CA ASP A 23 3.73 22.08 -5.24
C ASP A 23 2.70 22.29 -4.10
N GLU A 24 1.61 21.51 -4.08
CA GLU A 24 0.55 21.57 -3.06
C GLU A 24 0.79 20.48 -1.98
N GLN A 25 1.90 20.61 -1.23
CA GLN A 25 2.27 19.65 -0.20
C GLN A 25 1.24 19.62 0.95
N ASP A 26 0.71 20.77 1.35
CA ASP A 26 -0.25 20.87 2.46
C ASP A 26 -1.54 20.10 2.12
N GLU A 27 -2.00 20.15 0.87
CA GLU A 27 -3.17 19.41 0.39
C GLU A 27 -2.92 17.88 0.44
N PHE A 28 -1.70 17.44 0.10
CA PHE A 28 -1.33 16.03 0.27
C PHE A 28 -1.46 15.61 1.74
N GLU A 29 -0.93 16.39 2.65
CA GLU A 29 -0.94 16.10 4.08
C GLU A 29 -2.36 16.12 4.65
N ASP A 30 -3.20 17.07 4.25
CA ASP A 30 -4.60 17.16 4.66
C ASP A 30 -5.42 15.94 4.23
N VAL A 31 -5.23 15.46 3.00
CA VAL A 31 -5.84 14.22 2.53
C VAL A 31 -5.33 13.03 3.32
N MET A 32 -4.02 12.98 3.59
CA MET A 32 -3.40 11.89 4.34
C MET A 32 -3.88 11.81 5.80
N VAL A 33 -4.30 12.91 6.44
CA VAL A 33 -4.91 12.88 7.78
C VAL A 33 -6.12 11.95 7.82
N THR A 34 -6.97 12.00 6.79
CA THR A 34 -8.16 11.15 6.69
C THR A 34 -7.80 9.73 6.23
N ALA A 35 -6.93 9.62 5.22
CA ALA A 35 -6.51 8.36 4.65
C ALA A 35 -5.77 7.48 5.67
N GLU A 36 -4.87 8.06 6.48
CA GLU A 36 -4.18 7.35 7.56
C GLU A 36 -5.16 6.74 8.58
N LYS A 37 -6.17 7.51 9.01
CA LYS A 37 -7.19 7.01 9.92
C LYS A 37 -7.96 5.82 9.33
N ALA A 38 -8.34 5.93 8.06
CA ALA A 38 -9.01 4.82 7.36
C ALA A 38 -8.12 3.58 7.24
N ILE A 39 -6.82 3.74 6.97
CA ILE A 39 -5.86 2.63 6.95
C ILE A 39 -5.76 2.00 8.36
N ARG A 40 -5.66 2.79 9.42
CA ARG A 40 -5.54 2.29 10.79
C ARG A 40 -6.79 1.52 11.24
N GLU A 41 -7.99 2.01 10.91
CA GLU A 41 -9.25 1.27 11.14
C GLU A 41 -9.23 -0.08 10.41
N PHE A 42 -8.81 -0.08 9.14
CA PHE A 42 -8.71 -1.31 8.36
C PHE A 42 -7.71 -2.31 8.96
N ILE A 43 -6.52 -1.88 9.32
CA ILE A 43 -5.46 -2.72 9.90
C ILE A 43 -5.88 -3.30 11.26
N SER A 44 -6.59 -2.51 12.09
CA SER A 44 -7.08 -2.96 13.39
C SER A 44 -8.35 -3.82 13.33
N GLY A 45 -8.96 -3.94 12.14
CA GLY A 45 -10.22 -4.67 11.95
C GLY A 45 -11.44 -3.93 12.47
N GLU A 46 -11.32 -2.61 12.65
CA GLU A 46 -12.43 -1.76 13.06
C GLU A 46 -13.35 -1.42 11.87
N PRO A 47 -14.66 -1.23 12.11
CA PRO A 47 -15.57 -0.76 11.07
C PRO A 47 -15.11 0.60 10.52
N SER A 48 -15.12 0.75 9.19
CA SER A 48 -14.69 2.00 8.55
C SER A 48 -15.66 3.15 8.88
N SER A 49 -15.12 4.20 9.49
CA SER A 49 -15.80 5.48 9.76
C SER A 49 -15.69 6.45 8.58
N TYR A 50 -14.83 6.15 7.62
CA TYR A 50 -14.52 7.00 6.48
C TYR A 50 -15.10 6.45 5.18
N LYS A 51 -15.49 7.36 4.26
CA LYS A 51 -16.06 6.98 2.97
C LYS A 51 -14.95 6.73 1.93
N ILE A 52 -13.96 5.93 2.32
CA ILE A 52 -12.90 5.42 1.44
C ILE A 52 -13.17 3.92 1.26
N TYR A 53 -13.48 3.52 0.03
CA TYR A 53 -13.97 2.18 -0.30
C TYR A 53 -12.87 1.31 -0.89
N GLU A 54 -13.06 -0.01 -0.83
CA GLU A 54 -12.17 -1.01 -1.41
C GLU A 54 -10.75 -0.98 -0.79
N MET A 55 -10.64 -0.66 0.52
CA MET A 55 -9.38 -0.69 1.27
C MET A 55 -8.80 -2.11 1.35
N GLU A 56 -9.68 -3.11 1.28
CA GLU A 56 -9.35 -4.54 1.33
C GLU A 56 -8.76 -5.10 0.03
N ASP A 57 -8.64 -4.32 -1.03
CA ASP A 57 -8.00 -4.77 -2.26
C ASP A 57 -6.48 -4.94 -2.04
N PRO A 58 -5.87 -6.00 -2.60
CA PRO A 58 -4.52 -6.45 -2.19
C PRO A 58 -3.39 -5.48 -2.50
N ASP A 59 -3.57 -4.56 -3.43
CA ASP A 59 -2.56 -3.58 -3.84
C ASP A 59 -2.70 -2.22 -3.12
N VAL A 60 -3.81 -1.98 -2.40
CA VAL A 60 -4.15 -0.66 -1.86
C VAL A 60 -3.14 -0.17 -0.83
N LEU A 61 -2.79 -1.00 0.16
CA LEU A 61 -1.79 -0.62 1.17
C LEU A 61 -0.41 -0.37 0.53
N LEU A 62 -0.07 -1.10 -0.51
CA LEU A 62 1.18 -0.93 -1.24
C LEU A 62 1.18 0.38 -2.06
N TRP A 63 0.04 0.78 -2.62
CA TRP A 63 -0.11 2.09 -3.25
C TRP A 63 -0.03 3.23 -2.23
N ALA A 64 -0.53 3.04 -1.01
CA ALA A 64 -0.34 4.01 0.08
C ALA A 64 1.15 4.19 0.41
N VAL A 65 1.91 3.10 0.52
CA VAL A 65 3.37 3.15 0.70
C VAL A 65 4.04 3.89 -0.46
N TRP A 66 3.65 3.60 -1.71
CA TRP A 66 4.18 4.29 -2.88
C TRP A 66 3.88 5.80 -2.86
N ALA A 67 2.67 6.21 -2.48
CA ALA A 67 2.30 7.62 -2.36
C ALA A 67 3.18 8.34 -1.32
N LEU A 68 3.44 7.71 -0.17
CA LEU A 68 4.35 8.22 0.87
C LEU A 68 5.81 8.25 0.40
N GLN A 69 6.21 7.31 -0.45
CA GLN A 69 7.53 7.37 -1.11
C GLN A 69 7.66 8.58 -2.04
N GLN A 70 6.59 8.93 -2.79
CA GLN A 70 6.61 10.16 -3.59
C GLN A 70 6.69 11.40 -2.70
N TYR A 71 5.94 11.43 -1.58
CA TYR A 71 6.05 12.49 -0.59
C TYR A 71 7.49 12.63 -0.06
N ALA A 72 8.16 11.52 0.25
CA ALA A 72 9.56 11.55 0.70
C ALA A 72 10.54 12.08 -0.35
N LYS A 73 10.24 11.93 -1.64
CA LYS A 73 11.06 12.45 -2.74
C LYS A 73 10.90 13.96 -2.92
N GLU A 74 9.67 14.47 -2.78
CA GLU A 74 9.38 15.90 -2.94
C GLU A 74 9.73 16.72 -1.69
N THR A 75 9.73 16.11 -0.52
CA THR A 75 10.08 16.75 0.76
C THR A 75 11.46 16.28 1.25
N SER A 76 11.48 15.31 2.13
CA SER A 76 12.67 14.56 2.54
C SER A 76 12.25 13.22 3.19
N ARG A 77 13.19 12.25 3.18
CA ARG A 77 13.01 11.00 3.91
C ARG A 77 12.81 11.24 5.41
N GLU A 78 13.55 12.17 5.99
CA GLU A 78 13.44 12.55 7.40
C GLU A 78 12.01 13.04 7.73
N GLN A 79 11.46 13.94 6.92
CA GLN A 79 10.11 14.47 7.12
C GLN A 79 9.04 13.37 6.96
N CYS A 80 9.19 12.53 5.95
CA CYS A 80 8.30 11.37 5.75
C CYS A 80 8.36 10.41 6.94
N ARG A 81 9.56 10.10 7.44
CA ARG A 81 9.75 9.24 8.59
C ARG A 81 9.11 9.81 9.86
N GLN A 82 9.32 11.09 10.13
CA GLN A 82 8.73 11.75 11.29
C GLN A 82 7.19 11.76 11.27
N LYS A 83 6.59 11.98 10.11
CA LYS A 83 5.13 12.05 9.97
C LYS A 83 4.48 10.67 9.81
N TYR A 84 5.06 9.80 8.99
CA TYR A 84 4.41 8.57 8.52
C TYR A 84 5.20 7.29 8.81
N GLY A 85 6.37 7.38 9.45
CA GLY A 85 7.20 6.20 9.74
C GLY A 85 6.44 5.10 10.47
N ARG A 86 5.69 5.47 11.50
CA ARG A 86 4.88 4.51 12.25
C ARG A 86 3.77 3.87 11.40
N LEU A 87 3.12 4.64 10.52
CA LEU A 87 2.12 4.08 9.59
C LEU A 87 2.74 3.08 8.63
N LEU A 88 3.91 3.40 8.08
CA LEU A 88 4.64 2.51 7.17
C LEU A 88 5.03 1.20 7.84
N GLU A 89 5.51 1.24 9.08
CA GLU A 89 5.80 0.05 9.87
C GLU A 89 4.54 -0.77 10.15
N ASP A 90 3.45 -0.15 10.56
CA ASP A 90 2.17 -0.81 10.85
C ASP A 90 1.62 -1.51 9.58
N ILE A 91 1.71 -0.88 8.40
CA ILE A 91 1.33 -1.50 7.12
C ILE A 91 2.21 -2.73 6.83
N MET A 92 3.53 -2.58 7.00
CA MET A 92 4.48 -3.66 6.75
C MET A 92 4.21 -4.86 7.67
N ASP A 93 4.03 -4.61 8.96
CA ASP A 93 3.74 -5.65 9.94
C ASP A 93 2.40 -6.34 9.66
N TYR A 94 1.39 -5.58 9.23
CA TYR A 94 0.09 -6.14 8.85
C TYR A 94 0.21 -7.13 7.69
N ILE A 95 0.94 -6.76 6.63
CA ILE A 95 1.13 -7.65 5.47
C ILE A 95 2.00 -8.86 5.85
N ARG A 96 3.11 -8.67 6.54
CA ARG A 96 4.03 -9.75 6.95
C ARG A 96 3.39 -10.73 7.92
N SER A 97 2.49 -10.26 8.78
CA SER A 97 1.77 -11.11 9.74
C SER A 97 0.61 -11.92 9.13
N ARG A 98 0.41 -11.84 7.79
CA ARG A 98 -0.63 -12.56 7.05
C ARG A 98 -2.05 -12.30 7.55
N LYS A 99 -2.31 -11.07 8.00
CA LYS A 99 -3.65 -10.65 8.48
C LYS A 99 -4.59 -10.18 7.37
N HIS A 100 -4.07 -9.96 6.17
CA HIS A 100 -4.85 -9.49 5.05
C HIS A 100 -5.65 -10.63 4.41
N ASP A 101 -6.98 -10.49 4.27
CA ASP A 101 -7.87 -11.55 3.78
C ASP A 101 -7.63 -11.95 2.32
N ASN A 102 -7.15 -11.03 1.50
CA ASN A 102 -6.96 -11.21 0.05
C ASN A 102 -5.49 -11.25 -0.39
N LEU A 103 -4.54 -11.22 0.55
CA LEU A 103 -3.12 -11.11 0.26
C LEU A 103 -2.30 -11.98 1.21
N PHE A 104 -1.54 -12.91 0.65
CA PHE A 104 -0.81 -13.91 1.43
C PHE A 104 0.68 -13.89 1.08
N LEU A 105 1.52 -13.61 2.06
CA LEU A 105 2.97 -13.72 1.90
C LEU A 105 3.38 -15.19 1.95
N HIS A 106 3.98 -15.68 0.85
CA HIS A 106 4.46 -17.04 0.73
C HIS A 106 5.97 -17.15 1.05
N GLU A 107 6.45 -18.39 1.25
CA GLU A 107 7.84 -18.68 1.61
C GLU A 107 8.85 -18.26 0.54
N ASN A 108 8.42 -18.19 -0.72
CA ASN A 108 9.23 -17.65 -1.83
C ASN A 108 9.35 -16.12 -1.83
N GLY A 109 8.84 -15.45 -0.80
CA GLY A 109 8.88 -13.99 -0.66
C GLY A 109 7.86 -13.22 -1.48
N LEU A 110 7.07 -13.90 -2.31
CA LEU A 110 6.03 -13.27 -3.13
C LEU A 110 4.69 -13.18 -2.40
N LEU A 111 3.94 -12.16 -2.76
CA LEU A 111 2.56 -11.99 -2.35
C LEU A 111 1.62 -12.68 -3.33
N TYR A 112 0.81 -13.58 -2.81
CA TYR A 112 -0.25 -14.26 -3.54
C TYR A 112 -1.58 -13.55 -3.28
N ALA A 113 -2.32 -13.21 -4.32
CA ALA A 113 -3.65 -12.61 -4.23
C ALA A 113 -4.73 -13.56 -4.74
N ASN A 114 -5.91 -13.55 -4.12
CA ASN A 114 -7.04 -14.40 -4.51
C ASN A 114 -8.21 -13.57 -5.03
N GLY A 115 -8.33 -13.46 -6.34
CA GLY A 115 -9.38 -12.73 -7.06
C GLY A 115 -10.28 -13.60 -7.92
N THR A 116 -10.47 -14.87 -7.56
CA THR A 116 -11.29 -15.81 -8.34
C THR A 116 -12.77 -15.39 -8.34
N GLU A 117 -13.30 -15.03 -7.20
CA GLU A 117 -14.73 -14.69 -7.02
C GLU A 117 -15.01 -13.18 -7.02
N LYS A 118 -14.02 -12.35 -6.77
CA LYS A 118 -14.12 -10.89 -6.66
C LYS A 118 -13.07 -10.21 -7.52
N ALA A 119 -13.43 -9.14 -8.21
CA ALA A 119 -12.47 -8.27 -8.87
C ALA A 119 -11.71 -7.46 -7.81
N ILE A 120 -10.43 -7.73 -7.64
CA ILE A 120 -9.58 -7.21 -6.55
C ILE A 120 -8.43 -6.33 -7.01
N THR A 121 -8.35 -6.01 -8.31
CA THR A 121 -7.30 -5.15 -8.86
C THR A 121 -7.91 -4.04 -9.70
N TRP A 122 -7.07 -3.23 -10.34
CA TRP A 122 -7.49 -2.22 -11.29
C TRP A 122 -8.29 -2.81 -12.48
N MET A 123 -8.08 -4.10 -12.81
CA MET A 123 -8.90 -4.84 -13.80
C MET A 123 -10.19 -5.32 -13.13
N ASN A 124 -11.07 -4.39 -12.79
CA ASN A 124 -12.24 -4.65 -11.94
C ASN A 124 -13.58 -4.75 -12.68
N SER A 125 -13.55 -4.91 -14.00
CA SER A 125 -14.78 -5.13 -14.76
C SER A 125 -15.43 -6.46 -14.39
N THR A 126 -16.76 -6.44 -14.23
CA THR A 126 -17.55 -7.62 -13.88
C THR A 126 -18.72 -7.83 -14.83
N VAL A 127 -19.09 -9.10 -15.05
CA VAL A 127 -20.33 -9.49 -15.74
C VAL A 127 -21.11 -10.44 -14.82
N ASN A 128 -22.35 -10.09 -14.55
CA ASN A 128 -23.20 -10.83 -13.59
C ASN A 128 -22.53 -11.03 -12.21
N GLY A 129 -21.79 -10.02 -11.74
CA GLY A 129 -21.10 -10.05 -10.45
C GLY A 129 -19.79 -10.85 -10.44
N ARG A 130 -19.38 -11.45 -11.56
CA ARG A 130 -18.10 -12.19 -11.66
C ARG A 130 -17.05 -11.39 -12.42
N PRO A 131 -15.78 -11.46 -12.01
CA PRO A 131 -14.69 -10.80 -12.73
C PRO A 131 -14.62 -11.25 -14.19
N VAL A 132 -14.52 -10.29 -15.11
CA VAL A 132 -14.22 -10.59 -16.53
C VAL A 132 -12.80 -11.15 -16.65
N THR A 133 -11.89 -10.60 -15.87
CA THR A 133 -10.49 -11.03 -15.79
C THR A 133 -10.19 -11.40 -14.33
N PRO A 134 -10.40 -12.67 -13.93
CA PRO A 134 -10.00 -13.11 -12.59
C PRO A 134 -8.50 -12.95 -12.41
N ARG A 135 -8.10 -12.24 -11.34
CA ARG A 135 -6.71 -11.97 -11.03
C ARG A 135 -6.33 -12.74 -9.75
N THR A 136 -5.82 -13.95 -9.93
CA THR A 136 -5.42 -14.86 -8.84
C THR A 136 -4.01 -15.34 -9.07
N GLY A 137 -3.20 -15.36 -8.02
CA GLY A 137 -1.81 -15.80 -8.07
C GLY A 137 -0.81 -14.72 -7.71
N TYR A 138 0.41 -14.86 -8.21
CA TYR A 138 1.48 -13.88 -8.03
C TYR A 138 1.35 -12.78 -9.09
N ILE A 139 0.58 -11.76 -8.76
CA ILE A 139 0.29 -10.65 -9.68
C ILE A 139 1.51 -9.74 -9.76
N VAL A 140 1.99 -9.47 -10.98
CA VAL A 140 3.24 -8.76 -11.24
C VAL A 140 3.27 -7.38 -10.60
N GLU A 141 2.23 -6.56 -10.81
CA GLU A 141 2.16 -5.22 -10.25
C GLU A 141 2.12 -5.22 -8.71
N VAL A 142 1.41 -6.17 -8.10
CA VAL A 142 1.37 -6.31 -6.63
C VAL A 142 2.76 -6.64 -6.09
N ASN A 143 3.46 -7.57 -6.71
CA ASN A 143 4.80 -7.98 -6.29
C ASN A 143 5.86 -6.93 -6.59
N SER A 144 5.70 -6.15 -7.67
CA SER A 144 6.56 -5.00 -7.93
C SER A 144 6.42 -3.90 -6.88
N LEU A 145 5.17 -3.59 -6.48
CA LEU A 145 4.89 -2.66 -5.38
C LEU A 145 5.42 -3.20 -4.04
N TRP A 146 5.29 -4.51 -3.80
CA TRP A 146 5.82 -5.16 -2.60
C TRP A 146 7.33 -5.04 -2.51
N TYR A 147 8.05 -5.39 -3.57
CA TYR A 147 9.50 -5.22 -3.65
C TYR A 147 9.92 -3.76 -3.37
N ASN A 148 9.24 -2.81 -4.02
CA ASN A 148 9.48 -1.39 -3.81
C ASN A 148 9.21 -0.96 -2.35
N ALA A 149 8.13 -1.43 -1.74
CA ALA A 149 7.79 -1.13 -0.35
C ALA A 149 8.87 -1.66 0.61
N LEU A 150 9.32 -2.90 0.43
CA LEU A 150 10.40 -3.49 1.23
C LEU A 150 11.67 -2.63 1.19
N ARG A 151 12.12 -2.25 -0.02
CA ARG A 151 13.33 -1.43 -0.20
C ARG A 151 13.18 -0.05 0.41
N PHE A 152 12.07 0.62 0.12
CA PHE A 152 11.83 1.98 0.64
C PHE A 152 11.76 2.02 2.17
N ILE A 153 11.03 1.10 2.79
CA ILE A 153 10.90 1.07 4.25
C ILE A 153 12.22 0.63 4.90
N ALA A 154 12.96 -0.31 4.28
CA ALA A 154 14.30 -0.67 4.76
C ALA A 154 15.23 0.55 4.84
N ASP A 155 15.23 1.39 3.80
CA ASP A 155 16.02 2.62 3.81
C ASP A 155 15.61 3.56 4.94
N LEU A 156 14.30 3.78 5.15
CA LEU A 156 13.79 4.69 6.19
C LEU A 156 14.13 4.20 7.60
N VAL A 157 13.91 2.91 7.89
CA VAL A 157 14.17 2.36 9.23
C VAL A 157 15.67 2.26 9.53
N ARG A 158 16.51 2.11 8.49
CA ARG A 158 17.97 2.15 8.61
C ARG A 158 18.45 3.54 9.00
N GLU A 159 17.91 4.58 8.38
CA GLU A 159 18.20 5.97 8.74
C GLU A 159 17.74 6.32 10.17
N ASP A 160 16.73 5.62 10.69
CA ASP A 160 16.29 5.72 12.10
C ASP A 160 17.14 4.90 13.09
N GLY A 161 18.15 4.20 12.60
CA GLY A 161 19.04 3.37 13.41
C GLY A 161 18.52 1.95 13.68
N ASN A 162 17.35 1.56 13.18
CA ASN A 162 16.85 0.19 13.28
C ASN A 162 17.44 -0.70 12.17
N VAL A 163 18.75 -0.93 12.28
CA VAL A 163 19.52 -1.71 11.30
C VAL A 163 19.03 -3.15 11.20
N HIS A 164 18.59 -3.74 12.30
CA HIS A 164 18.11 -5.12 12.31
C HIS A 164 16.86 -5.30 11.43
N LEU A 165 15.85 -4.44 11.61
CA LEU A 165 14.64 -4.47 10.78
C LEU A 165 14.97 -4.15 9.32
N ALA A 166 15.86 -3.20 9.08
CA ALA A 166 16.29 -2.86 7.72
C ALA A 166 16.92 -4.06 7.00
N ASP A 167 17.80 -4.79 7.68
CA ASP A 167 18.46 -5.97 7.11
C ASP A 167 17.47 -7.12 6.85
N GLU A 168 16.48 -7.31 7.73
CA GLU A 168 15.38 -8.27 7.49
C GLU A 168 14.57 -7.92 6.24
N LEU A 169 14.19 -6.64 6.09
CA LEU A 169 13.40 -6.18 4.93
C LEU A 169 14.21 -6.28 3.63
N ASP A 170 15.50 -5.95 3.67
CA ASP A 170 16.39 -6.10 2.52
C ASP A 170 16.57 -7.58 2.13
N ALA A 171 16.76 -8.47 3.09
CA ALA A 171 16.83 -9.91 2.84
C ALA A 171 15.54 -10.43 2.20
N GLN A 172 14.39 -9.96 2.68
CA GLN A 172 13.10 -10.31 2.09
C GLN A 172 12.95 -9.77 0.66
N ALA A 173 13.37 -8.53 0.40
CA ALA A 173 13.39 -7.95 -0.94
C ALA A 173 14.28 -8.76 -1.90
N GLU A 174 15.45 -9.22 -1.46
CA GLU A 174 16.33 -10.09 -2.25
C GLU A 174 15.66 -11.42 -2.64
N VAL A 175 14.90 -12.03 -1.72
CA VAL A 175 14.14 -13.25 -2.01
C VAL A 175 13.04 -12.95 -3.03
N THR A 176 12.25 -11.89 -2.81
CA THR A 176 11.19 -11.44 -3.72
C THR A 176 11.72 -11.16 -5.13
N GLY A 177 12.87 -10.49 -5.25
CA GLY A 177 13.44 -10.10 -6.53
C GLY A 177 14.05 -11.26 -7.35
N LYS A 178 14.28 -12.43 -6.71
CA LYS A 178 14.83 -13.64 -7.36
C LYS A 178 13.76 -14.63 -7.76
N SER A 179 12.54 -14.47 -7.27
CA SER A 179 11.39 -15.34 -7.50
C SER A 179 10.54 -14.88 -8.68
#